data_54541249728757cad113acc05a0999d6
#
_entry.id   54541249728757cad113acc05a0999d6
#
_cell.length_a   1.000
_cell.length_b   1.000
_cell.length_c   1.000
_cell.angle_alpha   90.00
_cell.angle_beta   90.00
_cell.angle_gamma   90.00
#
_symmetry.space_group_name_H-M   'P 1'
#
loop_
_entity.id
_entity.type
_entity.pdbx_description
1 polymer ?
#
loop_
_entity_poly.entity_id
_entity_poly.type
_entity_poly.pdbx_seq_one_letter_code
_entity_poly.pdbx_strand_id
1 'polypeptide(L)'
;GGLGIEVGMEDGFVLVISPIEDTPAYKAGLKSGDLIMKLDSTAVKGLTLNDAVKLMRGKPGSTITLQVLRKGVNAPFDLKVTRAQIKTKSVKAKLVEPNYAYIRVTQFQEKTGEDLAKSLKKLRAENKFAFNGIILDMRNNPGGLLNSSVAVSAAFLKEGDLVVYTEGRAPDSKMNLTTSPENFVRNNPEKNNFLKDLPADIKDTPMVVLINNGSASASEIVAGALQDHKRALIVGTRSFGKGSVQSIMPMNNGTAIKLTTARYFTPNGRSIQGKGIVPDIVVEDGLSAIAVRESDLNNILSNPEDDEKKLKDAPEKPAKVKSVPTSDGQEALRNFKPIKLGGKDDKQFLEALNILKGIDLYKKN
;
A
#
# COMPACT_ATOMS: atom_id res chain seq x y z
N GLY A 1 -17.72 9.04 -13.11
CA GLY A 1 -17.77 8.18 -11.94
C GLY A 1 -16.86 6.98 -12.08
N GLY A 2 -16.43 6.46 -10.96
CA GLY A 2 -15.59 5.29 -10.85
C GLY A 2 -16.02 4.37 -9.72
N LEU A 3 -15.28 3.25 -9.53
CA LEU A 3 -15.55 2.26 -8.49
C LEU A 3 -14.64 2.47 -7.26
N GLY A 4 -13.44 3.04 -7.46
CA GLY A 4 -12.44 3.24 -6.40
C GLY A 4 -11.67 1.97 -6.09
N ILE A 5 -11.02 1.41 -7.12
CA ILE A 5 -10.15 0.24 -7.04
C ILE A 5 -8.86 0.49 -7.80
N GLU A 6 -7.77 -0.07 -7.33
CA GLU A 6 -6.57 -0.27 -8.12
C GLU A 6 -6.58 -1.67 -8.69
N VAL A 7 -6.27 -1.78 -9.99
CA VAL A 7 -6.41 -3.01 -10.75
C VAL A 7 -5.17 -3.30 -11.60
N GLY A 8 -4.93 -4.58 -11.83
CA GLY A 8 -3.99 -5.14 -12.78
C GLY A 8 -4.67 -6.14 -13.71
N MET A 9 -3.90 -6.87 -14.50
CA MET A 9 -4.37 -8.01 -15.28
C MET A 9 -3.65 -9.26 -14.82
N GLU A 10 -4.40 -10.36 -14.67
CA GLU A 10 -3.89 -11.69 -14.35
C GLU A 10 -4.70 -12.74 -15.09
N ASP A 11 -4.04 -13.62 -15.84
CA ASP A 11 -4.64 -14.73 -16.61
C ASP A 11 -5.81 -14.31 -17.52
N GLY A 12 -5.77 -13.07 -18.03
CA GLY A 12 -6.81 -12.49 -18.87
C GLY A 12 -8.02 -11.93 -18.10
N PHE A 13 -7.95 -11.87 -16.77
CA PHE A 13 -8.95 -11.24 -15.90
C PHE A 13 -8.40 -9.96 -15.27
N VAL A 14 -9.31 -9.11 -14.75
CA VAL A 14 -8.91 -7.94 -13.98
C VAL A 14 -8.68 -8.35 -12.53
N LEU A 15 -7.41 -8.25 -12.10
CA LEU A 15 -7.01 -8.43 -10.70
C LEU A 15 -7.30 -7.17 -9.90
N VAL A 16 -7.99 -7.30 -8.79
CA VAL A 16 -8.13 -6.24 -7.78
C VAL A 16 -6.87 -6.23 -6.92
N ILE A 17 -5.98 -5.25 -7.12
CA ILE A 17 -4.80 -5.06 -6.29
C ILE A 17 -5.24 -4.59 -4.91
N SER A 18 -6.05 -3.51 -4.86
CA SER A 18 -6.67 -3.04 -3.62
C SER A 18 -7.94 -2.23 -3.90
N PRO A 19 -9.05 -2.48 -3.19
CA PRO A 19 -10.16 -1.54 -3.14
C PRO A 19 -9.78 -0.37 -2.24
N ILE A 20 -10.03 0.86 -2.73
CA ILE A 20 -9.75 2.08 -1.96
C ILE A 20 -10.82 2.27 -0.89
N GLU A 21 -10.41 2.49 0.35
CA GLU A 21 -11.30 2.64 1.50
C GLU A 21 -12.36 3.75 1.29
N ASP A 22 -13.58 3.53 1.80
CA ASP A 22 -14.76 4.39 1.67
C ASP A 22 -15.32 4.55 0.26
N THR A 23 -14.74 3.89 -0.74
CA THR A 23 -15.24 3.92 -2.12
C THR A 23 -16.38 2.94 -2.37
N PRO A 24 -17.11 3.06 -3.49
CA PRO A 24 -18.17 2.14 -3.84
C PRO A 24 -17.76 0.67 -3.86
N ALA A 25 -16.59 0.36 -4.43
CA ALA A 25 -16.09 -1.01 -4.51
C ALA A 25 -15.77 -1.59 -3.13
N TYR A 26 -15.14 -0.80 -2.25
CA TYR A 26 -14.88 -1.19 -0.86
C TYR A 26 -16.18 -1.49 -0.10
N LYS A 27 -17.18 -0.60 -0.24
CA LYS A 27 -18.50 -0.76 0.40
C LYS A 27 -19.29 -1.96 -0.13
N ALA A 28 -19.09 -2.30 -1.40
CA ALA A 28 -19.68 -3.50 -2.00
C ALA A 28 -19.01 -4.81 -1.55
N GLY A 29 -17.87 -4.73 -0.83
CA GLY A 29 -17.17 -5.90 -0.32
C GLY A 29 -16.15 -6.51 -1.27
N LEU A 30 -15.67 -5.74 -2.27
CA LEU A 30 -14.51 -6.14 -3.08
C LEU A 30 -13.27 -6.24 -2.19
N LYS A 31 -12.39 -7.21 -2.48
CA LYS A 31 -11.18 -7.49 -1.72
C LYS A 31 -9.95 -7.52 -2.62
N SER A 32 -8.78 -7.29 -2.02
CA SER A 32 -7.50 -7.54 -2.66
C SER A 32 -7.38 -9.01 -3.06
N GLY A 33 -6.90 -9.28 -4.28
CA GLY A 33 -6.81 -10.63 -4.85
C GLY A 33 -8.08 -11.13 -5.55
N ASP A 34 -9.17 -10.38 -5.57
CA ASP A 34 -10.36 -10.72 -6.37
C ASP A 34 -10.05 -10.63 -7.87
N LEU A 35 -10.52 -11.60 -8.65
CA LEU A 35 -10.47 -11.58 -10.10
C LEU A 35 -11.85 -11.23 -10.65
N ILE A 36 -11.95 -10.15 -11.40
CA ILE A 36 -13.19 -9.73 -12.05
C ILE A 36 -13.25 -10.42 -13.42
N MET A 37 -14.23 -11.29 -13.61
CA MET A 37 -14.43 -12.10 -14.80
C MET A 37 -15.38 -11.45 -15.82
N LYS A 38 -16.41 -10.72 -15.34
CA LYS A 38 -17.36 -10.00 -16.17
C LYS A 38 -17.67 -8.62 -15.60
N LEU A 39 -17.99 -7.70 -16.50
CA LEU A 39 -18.47 -6.35 -16.26
C LEU A 39 -19.85 -6.23 -16.91
N ASP A 40 -20.91 -6.25 -16.12
CA ASP A 40 -22.28 -6.48 -16.59
C ASP A 40 -22.35 -7.79 -17.43
N SER A 41 -22.79 -7.70 -18.67
CA SER A 41 -22.82 -8.85 -19.62
C SER A 41 -21.51 -9.11 -20.34
N THR A 42 -20.52 -8.21 -20.22
CA THR A 42 -19.26 -8.27 -21.00
C THR A 42 -18.21 -9.10 -20.27
N ALA A 43 -17.72 -10.17 -20.92
CA ALA A 43 -16.58 -10.93 -20.42
C ALA A 43 -15.30 -10.09 -20.46
N VAL A 44 -14.50 -10.14 -19.40
CA VAL A 44 -13.23 -9.41 -19.30
C VAL A 44 -12.14 -10.09 -20.12
N LYS A 45 -12.19 -11.41 -20.26
CA LYS A 45 -11.19 -12.19 -21.00
C LYS A 45 -11.11 -11.71 -22.46
N GLY A 46 -9.91 -11.33 -22.86
CA GLY A 46 -9.62 -10.75 -24.19
C GLY A 46 -9.66 -9.23 -24.27
N LEU A 47 -10.08 -8.55 -23.19
CA LEU A 47 -9.98 -7.08 -23.09
C LEU A 47 -8.58 -6.66 -22.62
N THR A 48 -8.17 -5.46 -23.05
CA THR A 48 -7.04 -4.79 -22.39
C THR A 48 -7.49 -4.22 -21.03
N LEU A 49 -6.54 -3.98 -20.11
CA LEU A 49 -6.84 -3.31 -18.84
C LEU A 49 -7.55 -1.98 -19.06
N ASN A 50 -7.11 -1.21 -20.05
CA ASN A 50 -7.71 0.09 -20.37
C ASN A 50 -9.17 -0.05 -20.82
N ASP A 51 -9.51 -1.07 -21.60
CA ASP A 51 -10.88 -1.28 -22.06
C ASP A 51 -11.77 -1.75 -20.90
N ALA A 52 -11.26 -2.62 -20.05
CA ALA A 52 -11.97 -3.02 -18.83
C ALA A 52 -12.21 -1.80 -17.91
N VAL A 53 -11.20 -0.93 -17.72
CA VAL A 53 -11.34 0.32 -16.94
C VAL A 53 -12.35 1.28 -17.57
N LYS A 54 -12.41 1.40 -18.90
CA LYS A 54 -13.44 2.20 -19.58
C LYS A 54 -14.85 1.68 -19.26
N LEU A 55 -15.05 0.38 -19.30
CA LEU A 55 -16.34 -0.26 -18.95
C LEU A 55 -16.71 -0.06 -17.47
N MET A 56 -15.72 -0.12 -16.57
CA MET A 56 -15.93 0.14 -15.15
C MET A 56 -16.34 1.57 -14.86
N ARG A 57 -15.84 2.54 -15.63
CA ARG A 57 -16.21 3.96 -15.52
C ARG A 57 -17.60 4.19 -16.10
N GLY A 58 -18.25 5.25 -15.64
CA GLY A 58 -19.57 5.65 -16.15
C GLY A 58 -20.15 6.82 -15.38
N LYS A 59 -21.41 7.17 -15.66
CA LYS A 59 -22.09 8.27 -14.99
C LYS A 59 -22.17 8.01 -13.48
N PRO A 60 -21.79 8.97 -12.60
CA PRO A 60 -22.03 8.85 -11.17
C PRO A 60 -23.48 8.51 -10.87
N GLY A 61 -23.73 7.56 -9.97
CA GLY A 61 -25.06 7.04 -9.64
C GLY A 61 -25.52 5.86 -10.49
N SER A 62 -24.86 5.55 -11.61
CA SER A 62 -25.15 4.32 -12.37
C SER A 62 -24.54 3.09 -11.67
N THR A 63 -25.19 1.95 -11.82
CA THR A 63 -24.73 0.68 -11.25
C THR A 63 -24.02 -0.16 -12.30
N ILE A 64 -23.02 -0.94 -11.88
CA ILE A 64 -22.37 -1.99 -12.63
C ILE A 64 -22.39 -3.29 -11.81
N THR A 65 -22.58 -4.42 -12.46
CA THR A 65 -22.44 -5.75 -11.86
C THR A 65 -21.05 -6.31 -12.20
N LEU A 66 -20.30 -6.67 -11.18
CA LEU A 66 -19.00 -7.33 -11.31
C LEU A 66 -19.17 -8.79 -10.98
N GLN A 67 -18.89 -9.71 -11.92
CA GLN A 67 -18.77 -11.13 -11.61
C GLN A 67 -17.36 -11.39 -11.11
N VAL A 68 -17.24 -11.83 -9.87
CA VAL A 68 -15.98 -11.94 -9.13
C VAL A 68 -15.68 -13.40 -8.83
N LEU A 69 -14.44 -13.81 -9.14
CA LEU A 69 -13.85 -15.04 -8.63
C LEU A 69 -12.91 -14.70 -7.49
N ARG A 70 -13.14 -15.27 -6.32
CA ARG A 70 -12.32 -15.05 -5.12
C ARG A 70 -11.68 -16.37 -4.70
N LYS A 71 -10.37 -16.32 -4.42
CA LYS A 71 -9.67 -17.49 -3.90
C LYS A 71 -10.34 -17.98 -2.61
N GLY A 72 -10.61 -19.29 -2.53
CA GLY A 72 -11.32 -19.90 -1.39
C GLY A 72 -12.85 -19.83 -1.46
N VAL A 73 -13.42 -19.33 -2.55
CA VAL A 73 -14.88 -19.40 -2.84
C VAL A 73 -15.10 -20.31 -4.03
N ASN A 74 -15.99 -21.30 -3.88
CA ASN A 74 -16.16 -22.40 -4.86
C ASN A 74 -16.74 -21.97 -6.21
N ALA A 75 -17.43 -20.83 -6.28
CA ALA A 75 -18.07 -20.35 -7.50
C ALA A 75 -17.94 -18.82 -7.61
N PRO A 76 -17.90 -18.29 -8.85
CA PRO A 76 -18.01 -16.86 -9.07
C PRO A 76 -19.32 -16.31 -8.50
N PHE A 77 -19.30 -15.10 -8.00
CA PHE A 77 -20.46 -14.41 -7.44
C PHE A 77 -20.54 -12.97 -7.97
N ASP A 78 -21.74 -12.41 -7.95
CA ASP A 78 -21.99 -11.07 -8.47
C ASP A 78 -21.95 -10.05 -7.35
N LEU A 79 -21.24 -8.93 -7.61
CA LEU A 79 -21.22 -7.74 -6.78
C LEU A 79 -21.78 -6.55 -7.55
N LYS A 80 -22.86 -5.94 -7.05
CA LYS A 80 -23.39 -4.69 -7.59
C LYS A 80 -22.68 -3.50 -6.96
N VAL A 81 -22.09 -2.63 -7.81
CA VAL A 81 -21.35 -1.45 -7.39
C VAL A 81 -21.95 -0.22 -8.03
N THR A 82 -22.37 0.75 -7.23
CA THR A 82 -22.88 2.04 -7.74
C THR A 82 -21.69 2.98 -7.95
N ARG A 83 -21.49 3.44 -9.19
CA ARG A 83 -20.41 4.38 -9.54
C ARG A 83 -20.60 5.70 -8.81
N ALA A 84 -19.50 6.27 -8.30
CA ALA A 84 -19.50 7.58 -7.65
C ALA A 84 -18.32 8.44 -8.14
N GLN A 85 -18.41 9.73 -7.89
CA GLN A 85 -17.23 10.58 -7.96
C GLN A 85 -16.30 10.20 -6.82
N ILE A 86 -15.14 9.62 -7.14
CA ILE A 86 -14.20 9.14 -6.12
C ILE A 86 -13.47 10.36 -5.54
N LYS A 87 -13.90 10.76 -4.34
CA LYS A 87 -13.26 11.80 -3.52
C LYS A 87 -12.72 11.10 -2.28
N THR A 88 -11.48 10.68 -2.31
CA THR A 88 -10.83 10.05 -1.16
C THR A 88 -9.95 11.07 -0.47
N LYS A 89 -10.11 11.18 0.85
CA LYS A 89 -9.07 11.81 1.69
C LYS A 89 -7.96 10.80 1.84
N SER A 90 -6.78 11.14 1.33
CA SER A 90 -5.63 10.24 1.42
C SER A 90 -5.09 10.08 2.84
N VAL A 91 -5.40 11.02 3.74
CA VAL A 91 -5.02 10.99 5.15
C VAL A 91 -6.25 11.13 6.04
N LYS A 92 -6.39 10.21 6.99
CA LYS A 92 -7.36 10.24 8.08
C LYS A 92 -6.60 10.14 9.39
N ALA A 93 -6.92 10.97 10.38
CA ALA A 93 -6.19 10.99 11.63
C ALA A 93 -7.13 11.22 12.81
N LYS A 94 -6.85 10.57 13.95
CA LYS A 94 -7.59 10.71 15.20
C LYS A 94 -6.69 10.38 16.40
N LEU A 95 -7.03 10.90 17.55
CA LEU A 95 -6.54 10.33 18.81
C LEU A 95 -7.38 9.07 19.11
N VAL A 96 -6.73 7.98 19.45
CA VAL A 96 -7.40 6.71 19.79
C VAL A 96 -7.49 6.51 21.30
N GLU A 97 -6.49 7.03 22.01
CA GLU A 97 -6.44 7.20 23.46
C GLU A 97 -5.67 8.51 23.74
N PRO A 98 -5.69 9.03 24.98
CA PRO A 98 -4.86 10.18 25.36
C PRO A 98 -3.39 9.93 24.99
N ASN A 99 -2.77 10.86 24.27
CA ASN A 99 -1.39 10.82 23.81
C ASN A 99 -1.05 9.76 22.75
N TYR A 100 -2.01 9.03 22.18
CA TYR A 100 -1.78 8.07 21.11
C TYR A 100 -2.48 8.50 19.82
N ALA A 101 -1.67 8.81 18.79
CA ALA A 101 -2.15 9.23 17.49
C ALA A 101 -2.27 8.02 16.55
N TYR A 102 -3.42 7.91 15.87
CA TYR A 102 -3.65 6.99 14.77
C TYR A 102 -3.81 7.77 13.49
N ILE A 103 -2.97 7.46 12.52
CA ILE A 103 -2.94 8.11 11.22
C ILE A 103 -3.03 7.03 10.15
N ARG A 104 -4.05 7.13 9.32
CA ARG A 104 -4.24 6.24 8.20
C ARG A 104 -3.93 6.96 6.90
N VAL A 105 -3.02 6.40 6.11
CA VAL A 105 -2.72 6.81 4.74
C VAL A 105 -3.34 5.78 3.80
N THR A 106 -4.38 6.19 3.06
CA THR A 106 -5.15 5.28 2.19
C THR A 106 -4.60 5.18 0.78
N GLN A 107 -3.85 6.20 0.35
CA GLN A 107 -3.23 6.30 -0.98
C GLN A 107 -2.20 7.44 -0.98
N PHE A 108 -1.21 7.37 -1.86
CA PHE A 108 -0.22 8.44 -2.03
C PHE A 108 -0.61 9.36 -3.20
N GLN A 109 -1.27 10.46 -2.88
CA GLN A 109 -1.68 11.51 -3.80
C GLN A 109 -0.77 12.75 -3.63
N GLU A 110 -0.88 13.73 -4.53
CA GLU A 110 -0.04 14.93 -4.53
C GLU A 110 -0.04 15.68 -3.20
N LYS A 111 -1.20 15.75 -2.53
CA LYS A 111 -1.37 16.47 -1.26
C LYS A 111 -1.18 15.60 -0.01
N THR A 112 -0.84 14.31 -0.15
CA THR A 112 -0.78 13.39 0.99
C THR A 112 0.23 13.83 2.04
N GLY A 113 1.42 14.29 1.64
CA GLY A 113 2.43 14.80 2.58
C GLY A 113 1.96 16.05 3.33
N GLU A 114 1.34 16.99 2.62
CA GLU A 114 0.77 18.22 3.20
C GLU A 114 -0.40 17.90 4.14
N ASP A 115 -1.31 17.00 3.73
CA ASP A 115 -2.45 16.58 4.55
C ASP A 115 -2.00 15.82 5.81
N LEU A 116 -0.92 15.03 5.71
CA LEU A 116 -0.28 14.40 6.86
C LEU A 116 0.26 15.44 7.84
N ALA A 117 1.03 16.41 7.35
CA ALA A 117 1.58 17.49 8.18
C ALA A 117 0.48 18.28 8.89
N LYS A 118 -0.59 18.66 8.17
CA LYS A 118 -1.76 19.32 8.75
C LYS A 118 -2.45 18.47 9.82
N SER A 119 -2.57 17.16 9.56
CA SER A 119 -3.20 16.23 10.50
C SER A 119 -2.38 16.06 11.77
N LEU A 120 -1.05 15.93 11.66
CA LEU A 120 -0.14 15.83 12.80
C LEU A 120 -0.20 17.11 13.67
N LYS A 121 -0.10 18.29 13.04
CA LYS A 121 -0.23 19.59 13.73
C LYS A 121 -1.55 19.72 14.47
N LYS A 122 -2.66 19.36 13.81
CA LYS A 122 -4.01 19.39 14.39
C LYS A 122 -4.11 18.45 15.59
N LEU A 123 -3.72 17.18 15.45
CA LEU A 123 -3.75 16.22 16.56
C LEU A 123 -2.87 16.64 17.72
N ARG A 124 -1.70 17.24 17.44
CA ARG A 124 -0.78 17.73 18.47
C ARG A 124 -1.39 18.89 19.25
N ALA A 125 -2.09 19.80 18.57
CA ALA A 125 -2.81 20.91 19.22
C ALA A 125 -3.98 20.38 20.06
N GLU A 126 -4.75 19.40 19.57
CA GLU A 126 -5.85 18.76 20.30
C GLU A 126 -5.34 18.02 21.54
N ASN A 127 -4.22 17.31 21.42
CA ASN A 127 -3.62 16.52 22.52
C ASN A 127 -2.98 17.38 23.61
N LYS A 128 -2.56 18.62 23.29
CA LYS A 128 -1.84 19.56 24.16
C LYS A 128 -0.44 19.11 24.61
N PHE A 129 -0.15 17.82 24.65
CA PHE A 129 1.10 17.21 25.06
C PHE A 129 1.79 16.46 23.92
N ALA A 130 3.04 16.08 24.06
CA ALA A 130 3.72 15.14 23.16
C ALA A 130 2.95 13.82 23.05
N PHE A 131 3.03 13.16 21.90
CA PHE A 131 2.46 11.82 21.77
C PHE A 131 3.36 10.81 22.47
N ASN A 132 2.74 9.86 23.16
CA ASN A 132 3.42 8.68 23.70
C ASN A 132 3.63 7.63 22.59
N GLY A 133 2.85 7.71 21.52
CA GLY A 133 2.99 6.81 20.37
C GLY A 133 2.19 7.24 19.16
N ILE A 134 2.71 6.86 17.96
CA ILE A 134 2.08 7.08 16.66
C ILE A 134 1.88 5.73 15.98
N ILE A 135 0.66 5.46 15.52
CA ILE A 135 0.33 4.34 14.64
C ILE A 135 0.11 4.91 13.23
N LEU A 136 0.95 4.52 12.28
CA LEU A 136 0.80 4.83 10.86
C LEU A 136 0.21 3.59 10.16
N ASP A 137 -1.05 3.66 9.76
CA ASP A 137 -1.76 2.56 9.10
C ASP A 137 -1.75 2.74 7.58
N MET A 138 -1.05 1.84 6.90
CA MET A 138 -0.97 1.77 5.44
C MET A 138 -1.54 0.44 4.90
N ARG A 139 -2.31 -0.29 5.68
CA ARG A 139 -2.99 -1.51 5.22
C ARG A 139 -3.95 -1.17 4.09
N ASN A 140 -4.03 -2.05 3.08
CA ASN A 140 -4.84 -1.85 1.87
C ASN A 140 -4.55 -0.51 1.16
N ASN A 141 -3.31 -0.02 1.25
CA ASN A 141 -2.85 1.15 0.52
C ASN A 141 -2.02 0.70 -0.69
N PRO A 142 -2.55 0.82 -1.91
CA PRO A 142 -1.89 0.31 -3.11
C PRO A 142 -0.66 1.12 -3.54
N GLY A 143 -0.34 2.20 -2.82
CA GLY A 143 0.75 3.10 -3.15
C GLY A 143 0.27 4.39 -3.81
N GLY A 144 0.98 4.86 -4.81
CA GLY A 144 0.71 6.09 -5.55
C GLY A 144 1.98 6.84 -5.91
N LEU A 145 1.99 8.16 -5.74
CA LEU A 145 3.08 9.01 -6.15
C LEU A 145 4.35 8.82 -5.30
N LEU A 146 5.48 8.65 -5.98
CA LEU A 146 6.79 8.44 -5.36
C LEU A 146 7.21 9.62 -4.46
N ASN A 147 7.10 10.86 -4.95
CA ASN A 147 7.41 12.05 -4.16
C ASN A 147 6.53 12.17 -2.90
N SER A 148 5.29 11.68 -2.93
CA SER A 148 4.42 11.65 -1.75
C SER A 148 4.88 10.63 -0.71
N SER A 149 5.46 9.49 -1.13
CA SER A 149 6.05 8.55 -0.18
C SER A 149 7.29 9.11 0.50
N VAL A 150 8.12 9.86 -0.26
CA VAL A 150 9.25 10.60 0.30
C VAL A 150 8.78 11.63 1.32
N ALA A 151 7.74 12.41 1.01
CA ALA A 151 7.17 13.39 1.93
C ALA A 151 6.64 12.76 3.24
N VAL A 152 5.96 11.62 3.13
CA VAL A 152 5.46 10.87 4.30
C VAL A 152 6.62 10.36 5.15
N SER A 153 7.68 9.81 4.52
CA SER A 153 8.87 9.35 5.22
C SER A 153 9.61 10.50 5.91
N ALA A 154 9.74 11.64 5.22
CA ALA A 154 10.40 12.84 5.73
C ALA A 154 9.72 13.46 6.97
N ALA A 155 8.41 13.21 7.15
CA ALA A 155 7.73 13.64 8.38
C ALA A 155 8.27 12.93 9.64
N PHE A 156 8.89 11.75 9.50
CA PHE A 156 9.30 10.90 10.62
C PHE A 156 10.81 10.60 10.67
N LEU A 157 11.54 10.76 9.56
CA LEU A 157 13.00 10.56 9.48
C LEU A 157 13.75 11.87 9.65
N LYS A 158 15.06 11.78 9.87
CA LYS A 158 15.94 12.96 9.92
C LYS A 158 16.11 13.53 8.52
N GLU A 159 16.44 14.81 8.44
CA GLU A 159 16.75 15.45 7.17
C GLU A 159 18.01 14.84 6.54
N GLY A 160 17.96 14.58 5.24
CA GLY A 160 19.04 13.94 4.50
C GLY A 160 19.02 12.41 4.51
N ASP A 161 18.21 11.76 5.36
CA ASP A 161 18.09 10.30 5.38
C ASP A 161 17.62 9.77 4.02
N LEU A 162 18.25 8.70 3.53
CA LEU A 162 17.84 8.03 2.30
C LEU A 162 16.49 7.33 2.51
N VAL A 163 15.54 7.57 1.62
CA VAL A 163 14.21 6.93 1.67
C VAL A 163 14.15 5.74 0.73
N VAL A 164 14.62 5.91 -0.48
CA VAL A 164 14.59 4.89 -1.52
C VAL A 164 15.62 5.23 -2.57
N TYR A 165 16.23 4.22 -3.17
CA TYR A 165 16.97 4.43 -4.41
C TYR A 165 16.45 3.51 -5.51
N THR A 166 16.76 3.86 -6.76
CA THR A 166 16.33 3.11 -7.93
C THR A 166 17.52 2.66 -8.75
N GLU A 167 17.40 1.47 -9.34
CA GLU A 167 18.36 0.97 -10.31
C GLU A 167 17.64 0.45 -11.55
N GLY A 168 18.17 0.81 -12.71
CA GLY A 168 17.67 0.36 -14.00
C GLY A 168 18.75 0.43 -15.06
N ARG A 169 18.40 0.06 -16.30
CA ARG A 169 19.36 -0.02 -17.40
C ARG A 169 19.75 1.35 -17.95
N ALA A 170 18.83 2.31 -17.94
CA ALA A 170 19.09 3.64 -18.44
C ALA A 170 19.86 4.49 -17.40
N PRO A 171 20.79 5.36 -17.81
CA PRO A 171 21.58 6.19 -16.90
C PRO A 171 20.70 7.05 -15.98
N ASP A 172 19.61 7.59 -16.50
CA ASP A 172 18.63 8.43 -15.78
C ASP A 172 17.67 7.64 -14.89
N SER A 173 17.76 6.31 -14.90
CA SER A 173 16.95 5.44 -14.02
C SER A 173 17.54 5.28 -12.62
N LYS A 174 18.74 5.78 -12.36
CA LYS A 174 19.39 5.75 -11.05
C LYS A 174 19.08 7.03 -10.30
N MET A 175 18.29 6.92 -9.23
CA MET A 175 17.92 8.03 -8.37
C MET A 175 18.12 7.65 -6.91
N ASN A 176 18.61 8.60 -6.12
CA ASN A 176 18.62 8.52 -4.66
C ASN A 176 17.67 9.57 -4.12
N LEU A 177 16.59 9.16 -3.50
CA LEU A 177 15.60 10.06 -2.93
C LEU A 177 15.74 10.08 -1.40
N THR A 178 16.10 11.23 -0.90
CA THR A 178 16.30 11.51 0.52
C THR A 178 15.12 12.31 1.07
N THR A 179 15.09 12.49 2.37
CA THR A 179 14.10 13.33 3.08
C THR A 179 14.30 14.83 2.85
N SER A 180 15.23 15.23 1.98
CA SER A 180 15.45 16.64 1.63
C SER A 180 14.24 17.21 0.87
N PRO A 181 13.83 18.45 1.14
CA PRO A 181 12.63 19.07 0.57
C PRO A 181 12.55 19.05 -0.96
N GLU A 182 13.68 19.07 -1.66
CA GLU A 182 13.79 19.03 -3.12
C GLU A 182 13.18 17.75 -3.71
N ASN A 183 13.16 16.66 -2.93
CA ASN A 183 12.65 15.37 -3.38
C ASN A 183 11.12 15.23 -3.27
N PHE A 184 10.45 16.14 -2.54
CA PHE A 184 9.00 16.06 -2.35
C PHE A 184 8.24 17.39 -2.50
N VAL A 185 8.93 18.54 -2.52
CA VAL A 185 8.34 19.85 -2.78
C VAL A 185 8.66 20.29 -4.19
N ARG A 186 7.65 20.42 -5.05
CA ARG A 186 7.86 20.73 -6.48
C ARG A 186 8.33 22.15 -6.76
N ASN A 187 7.80 23.14 -6.04
CA ASN A 187 8.05 24.55 -6.31
C ASN A 187 8.65 25.22 -5.08
N ASN A 188 9.83 25.82 -5.22
CA ASN A 188 10.53 26.54 -4.17
C ASN A 188 10.55 25.76 -2.84
N PRO A 189 11.38 24.69 -2.74
CA PRO A 189 11.41 23.77 -1.60
C PRO A 189 11.65 24.47 -0.27
N GLU A 190 12.52 25.49 -0.23
CA GLU A 190 12.84 26.23 0.97
C GLU A 190 11.62 26.98 1.54
N LYS A 191 10.83 27.60 0.66
CA LYS A 191 9.66 28.40 1.05
C LYS A 191 8.43 27.54 1.33
N ASN A 192 8.23 26.49 0.53
CA ASN A 192 6.99 25.70 0.52
C ASN A 192 7.11 24.36 1.26
N ASN A 193 8.16 24.19 2.08
CA ASN A 193 8.31 22.99 2.90
C ASN A 193 7.23 22.94 3.99
N PHE A 194 6.17 22.18 3.73
CA PHE A 194 5.03 22.00 4.63
C PHE A 194 5.37 21.20 5.90
N LEU A 195 6.55 20.55 5.95
CA LEU A 195 7.04 19.81 7.12
C LEU A 195 7.87 20.69 8.06
N LYS A 196 8.29 21.90 7.65
CA LYS A 196 9.18 22.79 8.41
C LYS A 196 8.67 23.07 9.84
N ASP A 197 7.36 23.25 9.99
CA ASP A 197 6.76 23.59 11.29
C ASP A 197 6.13 22.36 11.99
N LEU A 198 6.55 21.15 11.67
CA LEU A 198 6.17 20.00 12.47
C LEU A 198 6.84 20.05 13.84
N PRO A 199 6.14 19.68 14.92
CA PRO A 199 6.76 19.56 16.23
C PRO A 199 7.95 18.60 16.18
N ALA A 200 9.09 19.02 16.71
CA ALA A 200 10.35 18.27 16.63
C ALA A 200 10.23 16.88 17.27
N ASP A 201 9.43 16.74 18.33
CA ASP A 201 9.16 15.48 19.05
C ASP A 201 8.51 14.40 18.18
N ILE A 202 7.88 14.75 17.05
CA ILE A 202 7.28 13.78 16.12
C ILE A 202 8.32 12.78 15.60
N LYS A 203 9.56 13.24 15.36
CA LYS A 203 10.63 12.38 14.83
C LYS A 203 11.16 11.37 15.85
N ASP A 204 11.00 11.65 17.15
CA ASP A 204 11.48 10.80 18.24
C ASP A 204 10.37 10.01 18.94
N THR A 205 9.11 10.34 18.65
CA THR A 205 7.94 9.63 19.21
C THR A 205 7.95 8.16 18.82
N PRO A 206 7.76 7.20 19.75
CA PRO A 206 7.60 5.78 19.41
C PRO A 206 6.57 5.54 18.32
N MET A 207 6.90 4.69 17.35
CA MET A 207 6.06 4.53 16.16
C MET A 207 5.89 3.07 15.76
N VAL A 208 4.67 2.71 15.39
CA VAL A 208 4.33 1.44 14.74
C VAL A 208 3.72 1.72 13.37
N VAL A 209 4.13 0.96 12.38
CA VAL A 209 3.55 1.00 11.04
C VAL A 209 2.78 -0.29 10.79
N LEU A 210 1.50 -0.16 10.41
CA LEU A 210 0.66 -1.29 10.03
C LEU A 210 0.67 -1.50 8.52
N ILE A 211 0.99 -2.72 8.10
CA ILE A 211 0.95 -3.16 6.69
C ILE A 211 0.20 -4.48 6.53
N ASN A 212 -0.26 -4.75 5.33
CA ASN A 212 -0.79 -6.05 4.92
C ASN A 212 -0.51 -6.32 3.43
N ASN A 213 -1.01 -7.43 2.90
CA ASN A 213 -0.87 -7.80 1.49
C ASN A 213 -1.44 -6.77 0.49
N GLY A 214 -2.34 -5.89 0.91
CA GLY A 214 -2.84 -4.76 0.12
C GLY A 214 -1.94 -3.51 0.18
N SER A 215 -0.85 -3.54 0.96
CA SER A 215 0.15 -2.47 1.01
C SER A 215 1.16 -2.69 -0.13
N ALA A 216 1.22 -1.76 -1.10
CA ALA A 216 2.04 -1.93 -2.29
C ALA A 216 2.82 -0.66 -2.67
N SER A 217 3.93 -0.81 -3.42
CA SER A 217 4.66 0.28 -4.08
C SER A 217 5.08 1.39 -3.10
N ALA A 218 4.54 2.61 -3.19
CA ALA A 218 4.85 3.73 -2.30
C ALA A 218 4.66 3.41 -0.81
N SER A 219 3.68 2.55 -0.45
CA SER A 219 3.52 2.07 0.93
C SER A 219 4.71 1.23 1.39
N GLU A 220 5.25 0.41 0.48
CA GLU A 220 6.41 -0.43 0.75
C GLU A 220 7.69 0.39 0.85
N ILE A 221 7.79 1.49 0.09
CA ILE A 221 8.89 2.45 0.20
C ILE A 221 8.90 3.07 1.60
N VAL A 222 7.75 3.58 2.08
CA VAL A 222 7.65 4.19 3.43
C VAL A 222 7.94 3.15 4.50
N ALA A 223 7.32 1.97 4.45
CA ALA A 223 7.53 0.92 5.43
C ALA A 223 8.99 0.44 5.46
N GLY A 224 9.59 0.22 4.28
CA GLY A 224 10.99 -0.18 4.15
C GLY A 224 11.98 0.87 4.67
N ALA A 225 11.75 2.14 4.36
CA ALA A 225 12.59 3.23 4.86
C ALA A 225 12.52 3.35 6.39
N LEU A 226 11.32 3.35 6.96
CA LEU A 226 11.13 3.45 8.41
C LEU A 226 11.69 2.23 9.16
N GLN A 227 11.61 1.03 8.56
CA GLN A 227 12.19 -0.19 9.10
C GLN A 227 13.71 -0.15 9.07
N ASP A 228 14.30 0.20 7.92
CA ASP A 228 15.76 0.19 7.73
C ASP A 228 16.46 1.22 8.61
N HIS A 229 15.84 2.39 8.81
CA HIS A 229 16.31 3.40 9.75
C HIS A 229 15.97 3.08 11.22
N LYS A 230 15.35 1.94 11.51
CA LYS A 230 14.92 1.57 12.87
C LYS A 230 14.02 2.64 13.52
N ARG A 231 13.30 3.38 12.68
CA ARG A 231 12.43 4.48 13.13
C ARG A 231 11.09 3.97 13.66
N ALA A 232 10.59 2.86 13.10
CA ALA A 232 9.32 2.28 13.50
C ALA A 232 9.39 0.75 13.47
N LEU A 233 8.58 0.11 14.30
CA LEU A 233 8.28 -1.32 14.19
C LEU A 233 7.20 -1.53 13.13
N ILE A 234 7.45 -2.44 12.21
CA ILE A 234 6.48 -2.83 11.18
C ILE A 234 5.68 -4.02 11.70
N VAL A 235 4.35 -3.87 11.74
CA VAL A 235 3.42 -4.86 12.32
C VAL A 235 2.33 -5.22 11.31
N GLY A 236 1.91 -6.46 11.31
CA GLY A 236 0.85 -6.96 10.44
C GLY A 236 1.27 -8.15 9.60
N THR A 237 0.94 -8.17 8.32
CA THR A 237 1.31 -9.23 7.39
C THR A 237 2.17 -8.71 6.27
N ARG A 238 2.92 -9.62 5.59
CA ARG A 238 3.82 -9.25 4.50
C ARG A 238 3.09 -8.46 3.42
N SER A 239 3.72 -7.39 2.93
CA SER A 239 3.19 -6.53 1.86
C SER A 239 3.20 -7.21 0.48
N PHE A 240 2.67 -6.54 -0.53
CA PHE A 240 2.42 -7.08 -1.86
C PHE A 240 3.70 -7.46 -2.64
N GLY A 241 4.72 -6.60 -2.62
CA GLY A 241 5.99 -6.84 -3.31
C GLY A 241 6.15 -6.12 -4.65
N LYS A 242 5.48 -4.98 -4.86
CA LYS A 242 5.61 -4.18 -6.09
C LYS A 242 6.82 -3.24 -6.01
N GLY A 243 7.97 -3.73 -6.43
CA GLY A 243 9.26 -3.03 -6.42
C GLY A 243 9.68 -2.43 -7.76
N SER A 244 8.78 -2.28 -8.73
CA SER A 244 9.09 -1.78 -10.07
C SER A 244 8.72 -0.32 -10.27
N VAL A 245 9.61 0.46 -10.89
CA VAL A 245 9.38 1.84 -11.35
C VAL A 245 8.79 1.81 -12.76
N GLN A 246 7.67 2.50 -12.95
CA GLN A 246 7.05 2.65 -14.27
C GLN A 246 7.14 4.11 -14.71
N SER A 247 7.79 4.34 -15.87
CA SER A 247 7.86 5.63 -16.51
C SER A 247 6.79 5.75 -17.58
N ILE A 248 6.15 6.92 -17.65
CA ILE A 248 5.19 7.27 -18.69
C ILE A 248 5.90 8.15 -19.68
N MET A 249 6.08 7.66 -20.90
CA MET A 249 6.75 8.35 -21.99
C MET A 249 5.69 8.87 -22.97
N PRO A 250 5.42 10.19 -23.01
CA PRO A 250 4.46 10.75 -23.96
C PRO A 250 4.97 10.61 -25.40
N MET A 251 4.03 10.35 -26.32
CA MET A 251 4.27 10.22 -27.75
C MET A 251 3.68 11.43 -28.48
N ASN A 252 4.25 11.76 -29.65
CA ASN A 252 3.83 12.93 -30.46
C ASN A 252 2.38 12.89 -30.96
N ASN A 253 1.74 11.71 -30.91
CA ASN A 253 0.34 11.50 -31.33
C ASN A 253 -0.68 11.65 -30.22
N GLY A 254 -0.30 12.17 -29.04
CA GLY A 254 -1.17 12.32 -27.88
C GLY A 254 -1.40 11.04 -27.07
N THR A 255 -0.71 9.93 -27.40
CA THR A 255 -0.67 8.72 -26.60
C THR A 255 0.56 8.70 -25.69
N ALA A 256 0.69 7.68 -24.85
CA ALA A 256 1.89 7.48 -24.05
C ALA A 256 2.20 5.98 -23.91
N ILE A 257 3.48 5.67 -23.77
CA ILE A 257 3.95 4.32 -23.44
C ILE A 257 4.27 4.28 -21.95
N LYS A 258 3.77 3.27 -21.26
CA LYS A 258 4.10 2.99 -19.86
C LYS A 258 5.06 1.80 -19.82
N LEU A 259 6.29 2.06 -19.41
CA LEU A 259 7.36 1.05 -19.37
C LEU A 259 7.92 0.91 -17.98
N THR A 260 8.29 -0.31 -17.62
CA THR A 260 9.09 -0.56 -16.41
C THR A 260 10.55 -0.23 -16.72
N THR A 261 11.11 0.77 -16.01
CA THR A 261 12.44 1.33 -16.29
C THR A 261 13.46 1.05 -15.20
N ALA A 262 13.01 0.79 -13.96
CA ALA A 262 13.89 0.54 -12.83
C ALA A 262 13.21 -0.31 -11.75
N ARG A 263 14.00 -0.72 -10.75
CA ARG A 263 13.54 -1.34 -9.51
C ARG A 263 13.79 -0.40 -8.34
N TYR A 264 12.94 -0.53 -7.30
CA TYR A 264 13.12 0.15 -6.02
C TYR A 264 13.93 -0.71 -5.06
N PHE A 265 14.76 -0.03 -4.28
CA PHE A 265 15.52 -0.62 -3.19
C PHE A 265 15.34 0.22 -1.93
N THR A 266 15.24 -0.45 -0.79
CA THR A 266 15.21 0.22 0.51
C THR A 266 16.59 0.80 0.85
N PRO A 267 16.72 1.68 1.85
CA PRO A 267 18.01 2.26 2.23
C PRO A 267 19.12 1.22 2.46
N ASN A 268 18.79 0.05 3.01
CA ASN A 268 19.74 -1.03 3.26
C ASN A 268 19.97 -1.97 2.05
N GLY A 269 19.50 -1.59 0.86
CA GLY A 269 19.74 -2.34 -0.37
C GLY A 269 18.81 -3.51 -0.63
N ARG A 270 17.75 -3.70 0.15
CA ARG A 270 16.78 -4.77 -0.07
C ARG A 270 15.91 -4.47 -1.28
N SER A 271 15.78 -5.41 -2.21
CA SER A 271 14.82 -5.31 -3.31
C SER A 271 13.41 -5.63 -2.83
N ILE A 272 12.47 -4.72 -3.07
CA ILE A 272 11.04 -4.91 -2.76
C ILE A 272 10.39 -5.90 -3.74
N GLN A 273 10.91 -5.99 -4.98
CA GLN A 273 10.28 -6.74 -6.08
C GLN A 273 10.05 -8.22 -5.74
N GLY A 274 8.79 -8.65 -5.79
CA GLY A 274 8.35 -10.03 -5.50
C GLY A 274 8.45 -10.44 -4.03
N LYS A 275 9.25 -9.73 -3.22
CA LYS A 275 9.48 -10.04 -1.79
C LYS A 275 8.61 -9.22 -0.85
N GLY A 276 8.35 -7.96 -1.18
CA GLY A 276 7.66 -7.04 -0.29
C GLY A 276 8.43 -6.74 1.00
N ILE A 277 7.75 -6.04 1.91
CA ILE A 277 8.26 -5.77 3.25
C ILE A 277 7.73 -6.85 4.20
N VAL A 278 8.65 -7.49 4.89
CA VAL A 278 8.34 -8.46 5.95
C VAL A 278 8.18 -7.68 7.26
N PRO A 279 7.05 -7.81 7.96
CA PRO A 279 6.87 -7.13 9.24
C PRO A 279 7.84 -7.66 10.30
N ASP A 280 8.23 -6.80 11.24
CA ASP A 280 9.02 -7.18 12.41
C ASP A 280 8.20 -8.04 13.38
N ILE A 281 6.90 -7.75 13.47
CA ILE A 281 5.95 -8.51 14.27
C ILE A 281 4.78 -8.93 13.37
N VAL A 282 4.67 -10.25 13.16
CA VAL A 282 3.58 -10.83 12.35
C VAL A 282 2.32 -10.92 13.19
N VAL A 283 1.26 -10.25 12.73
CA VAL A 283 -0.08 -10.33 13.31
C VAL A 283 -1.07 -10.65 12.20
N GLU A 284 -1.58 -11.89 12.24
CA GLU A 284 -2.50 -12.39 11.22
C GLU A 284 -3.87 -11.70 11.31
N ASP A 285 -4.44 -11.36 10.15
CA ASP A 285 -5.78 -10.80 10.01
C ASP A 285 -6.85 -11.83 9.62
N GLY A 286 -6.47 -13.11 9.57
CA GLY A 286 -7.30 -14.22 9.11
C GLY A 286 -7.45 -14.34 7.58
N LEU A 287 -6.83 -13.43 6.81
CA LEU A 287 -6.90 -13.39 5.35
C LEU A 287 -5.56 -13.73 4.66
N SER A 288 -4.48 -13.83 5.41
CA SER A 288 -3.12 -14.00 4.88
C SER A 288 -2.94 -15.27 4.04
N ALA A 289 -3.68 -16.34 4.36
CA ALA A 289 -3.61 -17.61 3.61
C ALA A 289 -4.16 -17.52 2.18
N ILE A 290 -4.93 -16.46 1.87
CA ILE A 290 -5.57 -16.22 0.58
C ILE A 290 -5.01 -14.98 -0.13
N ALA A 291 -3.96 -14.39 0.40
CA ALA A 291 -3.35 -13.18 -0.14
C ALA A 291 -2.64 -13.48 -1.48
N VAL A 292 -2.95 -12.69 -2.49
CA VAL A 292 -2.19 -12.66 -3.76
C VAL A 292 -1.07 -11.63 -3.60
N ARG A 293 0.12 -11.98 -4.05
CA ARG A 293 1.32 -11.13 -4.04
C ARG A 293 1.86 -10.93 -5.44
N GLU A 294 2.75 -9.97 -5.62
CA GLU A 294 3.44 -9.76 -6.90
C GLU A 294 4.13 -11.05 -7.38
N SER A 295 4.74 -11.82 -6.47
CA SER A 295 5.41 -13.11 -6.79
C SER A 295 4.47 -14.18 -7.35
N ASP A 296 3.18 -14.05 -7.12
CA ASP A 296 2.16 -15.02 -7.56
C ASP A 296 1.63 -14.68 -8.96
N LEU A 297 1.99 -13.50 -9.51
CA LEU A 297 1.56 -13.02 -10.81
C LEU A 297 2.45 -13.58 -11.93
N ASN A 298 1.88 -13.70 -13.13
CA ASN A 298 2.61 -14.08 -14.33
C ASN A 298 3.38 -12.89 -14.93
N ASN A 299 4.54 -13.16 -15.56
CA ASN A 299 5.36 -12.16 -16.26
C ASN A 299 5.84 -10.96 -15.42
N ILE A 300 6.17 -11.22 -14.16
CA ILE A 300 6.78 -10.23 -13.27
C ILE A 300 8.30 -10.12 -13.50
N LEU A 301 8.88 -8.99 -13.08
CA LEU A 301 10.33 -8.86 -12.98
C LEU A 301 10.84 -9.76 -11.86
N SER A 302 11.93 -10.50 -12.14
CA SER A 302 12.62 -11.28 -11.11
C SER A 302 13.21 -10.38 -10.02
N ASN A 303 13.37 -10.93 -8.82
CA ASN A 303 14.14 -10.26 -7.78
C ASN A 303 15.65 -10.44 -8.06
N PRO A 304 16.48 -9.39 -8.02
CA PRO A 304 17.92 -9.49 -8.26
C PRO A 304 18.63 -10.52 -7.38
N GLU A 305 18.24 -10.61 -6.11
CA GLU A 305 18.83 -11.58 -5.17
C GLU A 305 18.51 -13.05 -5.54
N ASP A 306 17.37 -13.29 -6.19
CA ASP A 306 17.01 -14.62 -6.67
C ASP A 306 17.73 -14.95 -7.99
N ASP A 307 18.01 -13.94 -8.83
CA ASP A 307 18.81 -14.08 -10.03
C ASP A 307 20.27 -14.46 -9.70
N GLU A 308 20.87 -13.84 -8.66
CA GLU A 308 22.22 -14.19 -8.19
C GLU A 308 22.28 -15.61 -7.61
N LYS A 309 21.24 -16.07 -6.93
CA LYS A 309 21.17 -17.46 -6.43
C LYS A 309 21.05 -18.47 -7.56
N LYS A 310 20.23 -18.18 -8.58
CA LYS A 310 20.10 -19.04 -9.76
C LYS A 310 21.38 -19.17 -10.58
N LEU A 311 22.26 -18.19 -10.51
CA LEU A 311 23.61 -18.26 -11.15
C LEU A 311 24.59 -19.14 -10.36
N LYS A 312 24.33 -19.39 -9.08
CA LYS A 312 25.18 -20.20 -8.20
C LYS A 312 24.71 -21.64 -8.06
N ASP A 313 23.42 -21.89 -8.25
CA ASP A 313 22.78 -23.20 -8.10
C ASP A 313 22.23 -23.69 -9.46
N ALA A 314 22.53 -24.94 -9.85
CA ALA A 314 21.96 -25.57 -11.04
C ALA A 314 20.44 -25.74 -10.90
N PRO A 315 19.67 -25.83 -12.01
CA PRO A 315 18.24 -25.56 -12.03
C PRO A 315 17.42 -26.58 -11.25
N GLU A 316 16.86 -26.18 -10.12
CA GLU A 316 15.71 -26.86 -9.54
C GLU A 316 14.43 -26.45 -10.28
N LYS A 317 13.66 -27.46 -10.68
CA LYS A 317 12.37 -27.30 -11.34
C LYS A 317 11.43 -26.44 -10.47
N PRO A 318 10.63 -25.55 -11.08
CA PRO A 318 9.68 -24.74 -10.32
C PRO A 318 8.72 -25.64 -9.55
N ALA A 319 8.69 -25.46 -8.25
CA ALA A 319 7.74 -26.15 -7.38
C ALA A 319 6.32 -25.74 -7.78
N LYS A 320 5.52 -26.73 -8.21
CA LYS A 320 4.09 -26.54 -8.46
C LYS A 320 3.44 -25.95 -7.22
N VAL A 321 2.82 -24.79 -7.37
CA VAL A 321 1.97 -24.18 -6.35
C VAL A 321 0.94 -25.22 -5.92
N LYS A 322 1.08 -25.73 -4.70
CA LYS A 322 0.06 -26.58 -4.11
C LYS A 322 -1.18 -25.73 -3.83
N SER A 323 -2.17 -25.83 -4.69
CA SER A 323 -3.53 -25.38 -4.41
C SER A 323 -4.10 -26.31 -3.34
N VAL A 324 -4.15 -25.87 -2.11
CA VAL A 324 -4.94 -26.55 -1.07
C VAL A 324 -5.95 -25.54 -0.54
N PRO A 325 -7.23 -25.68 -0.91
CA PRO A 325 -8.29 -25.13 -0.10
C PRO A 325 -8.55 -26.11 1.03
N THR A 326 -8.05 -25.85 2.22
CA THR A 326 -8.56 -26.53 3.40
C THR A 326 -9.98 -26.05 3.67
N SER A 327 -10.84 -26.95 4.14
CA SER A 327 -12.25 -26.67 4.56
C SER A 327 -12.36 -25.45 5.46
N ASP A 328 -11.36 -25.21 6.28
CA ASP A 328 -11.28 -24.10 7.24
C ASP A 328 -11.15 -22.71 6.58
N GLY A 329 -10.52 -22.62 5.41
CA GLY A 329 -10.44 -21.37 4.64
C GLY A 329 -11.78 -20.93 4.05
N GLN A 330 -12.66 -21.88 3.72
CA GLN A 330 -13.99 -21.59 3.16
C GLN A 330 -14.96 -21.10 4.23
N GLU A 331 -14.88 -21.63 5.43
CA GLU A 331 -15.71 -21.22 6.56
C GLU A 331 -15.31 -19.83 7.09
N ALA A 332 -14.02 -19.53 7.13
CA ALA A 332 -13.49 -18.21 7.49
C ALA A 332 -13.98 -17.10 6.52
N LEU A 333 -14.11 -17.41 5.23
CA LEU A 333 -14.58 -16.44 4.22
C LEU A 333 -16.10 -16.21 4.27
N ARG A 334 -16.90 -17.23 4.60
CA ARG A 334 -18.37 -17.11 4.73
C ARG A 334 -18.76 -16.22 5.92
N ASN A 335 -17.94 -16.23 6.99
CA ASN A 335 -18.21 -15.52 8.24
C ASN A 335 -17.47 -14.16 8.32
N PHE A 336 -16.72 -13.76 7.28
CA PHE A 336 -15.93 -12.55 7.33
C PHE A 336 -16.82 -11.30 7.31
N LYS A 337 -16.86 -10.58 8.44
CA LYS A 337 -17.39 -9.23 8.52
C LYS A 337 -16.23 -8.24 8.27
N PRO A 338 -16.40 -7.24 7.39
CA PRO A 338 -15.38 -6.21 7.23
C PRO A 338 -15.05 -5.54 8.56
N ILE A 339 -13.82 -5.66 9.02
CA ILE A 339 -13.36 -5.03 10.26
C ILE A 339 -13.14 -3.55 9.97
N LYS A 340 -13.68 -2.69 10.83
CA LYS A 340 -13.38 -1.26 10.78
C LYS A 340 -11.95 -1.03 11.26
N LEU A 341 -11.06 -0.68 10.32
CA LEU A 341 -9.65 -0.43 10.64
C LEU A 341 -9.50 0.68 11.69
N GLY A 342 -8.63 0.44 12.68
CA GLY A 342 -8.47 1.30 13.83
C GLY A 342 -9.67 1.29 14.80
N GLY A 343 -10.46 0.22 14.78
CA GLY A 343 -11.59 -0.04 15.66
C GLY A 343 -11.28 -1.07 16.76
N LYS A 344 -12.26 -1.32 17.64
CA LYS A 344 -12.12 -2.24 18.79
C LYS A 344 -11.97 -3.72 18.39
N ASP A 345 -12.39 -4.09 17.19
CA ASP A 345 -12.33 -5.46 16.69
C ASP A 345 -11.10 -5.69 15.77
N ASP A 346 -10.26 -4.66 15.60
CA ASP A 346 -9.07 -4.70 14.76
C ASP A 346 -7.86 -5.20 15.56
N LYS A 347 -7.59 -6.50 15.46
CA LYS A 347 -6.49 -7.15 16.20
C LYS A 347 -5.13 -6.53 15.93
N GLN A 348 -4.82 -6.24 14.66
CA GLN A 348 -3.52 -5.65 14.29
C GLN A 348 -3.36 -4.24 14.88
N PHE A 349 -4.43 -3.44 14.88
CA PHE A 349 -4.43 -2.12 15.51
C PHE A 349 -4.28 -2.21 17.03
N LEU A 350 -5.00 -3.13 17.69
CA LEU A 350 -4.90 -3.32 19.13
C LEU A 350 -3.50 -3.75 19.54
N GLU A 351 -2.87 -4.66 18.77
CA GLU A 351 -1.50 -5.08 19.02
C GLU A 351 -0.51 -3.92 18.88
N ALA A 352 -0.64 -3.11 17.80
CA ALA A 352 0.18 -1.91 17.62
C ALA A 352 0.05 -0.94 18.82
N LEU A 353 -1.16 -0.75 19.31
CA LEU A 353 -1.41 0.12 20.46
C LEU A 353 -0.79 -0.46 21.74
N ASN A 354 -0.90 -1.77 21.97
CA ASN A 354 -0.30 -2.45 23.12
C ASN A 354 1.22 -2.38 23.10
N ILE A 355 1.85 -2.55 21.94
CA ILE A 355 3.30 -2.38 21.77
C ILE A 355 3.72 -0.96 22.20
N LEU A 356 3.03 0.08 21.71
CA LEU A 356 3.34 1.46 22.05
C LEU A 356 3.15 1.74 23.55
N LYS A 357 2.11 1.20 24.17
CA LYS A 357 1.90 1.30 25.62
C LYS A 357 3.00 0.59 26.41
N GLY A 358 3.44 -0.58 25.95
CA GLY A 358 4.56 -1.29 26.57
C GLY A 358 5.86 -0.48 26.52
N ILE A 359 6.15 0.16 25.38
CA ILE A 359 7.33 1.05 25.23
C ILE A 359 7.21 2.27 26.15
N ASP A 360 6.03 2.88 26.26
CA ASP A 360 5.80 4.04 27.14
C ASP A 360 5.98 3.68 28.63
N LEU A 361 5.46 2.51 29.04
CA LEU A 361 5.65 2.01 30.41
C LEU A 361 7.13 1.73 30.72
N TYR A 362 7.85 1.11 29.79
CA TYR A 362 9.29 0.83 29.97
C TYR A 362 10.14 2.09 30.08
N LYS A 363 9.80 3.16 29.36
CA LYS A 363 10.52 4.44 29.42
C LYS A 363 10.27 5.24 30.70
N LYS A 364 9.18 4.97 31.42
CA LYS A 364 8.79 5.65 32.66
C LYS A 364 9.38 5.01 33.92
N ASN A 365 9.85 3.77 33.78
CA ASN A 365 10.57 3.04 34.83
C ASN A 365 12.09 3.16 34.64
#